data_79be0623bdc1961197ef3f67395ea1de
#
_entry.id   79be0623bdc1961197ef3f67395ea1de
#
_cell.length_a   1.000
_cell.length_b   1.000
_cell.length_c   1.000
_cell.angle_alpha   90.00
_cell.angle_beta   90.00
_cell.angle_gamma   90.00
#
_symmetry.space_group_name_H-M   'P 1'
#
loop_
_entity.id
_entity.type
_entity.pdbx_description
1 polymer ?
#
loop_
_entity_poly.entity_id
_entity_poly.type
_entity_poly.pdbx_seq_one_letter_code
_entity_poly.pdbx_strand_id
1 'polypeptide(L)'
;AICTQDSYLFSIAFLACAAANKHIILPGNYQPCALAELSEQFDCLLVDDSIGEVEVSDVRNIQTLLDTETREPRTDNLPPVDLAEIHLTLFTSGSSGTPKAINKTLEHLDIETAQLDKNWGDLLKGNRVHSTVSHQHIYGLLFRILWPLCSGVPFARSNLEYPEQILSHANKNCVLISSPALLKRLKNEINTAQLAGVFSSGGPLPTESAHQSRNLLGHLPIEVFGSTETGGIAFRQQESAQTPWQLFDCIEASLNSENCIKLLSPYIDNNNWYQTADECEMVSENQFILKGRTDRVIKIEEKRVSLVEVEKRLEQLPWISECVVIPFEEPERLILASVLVLSEEGQAKFATMSKGKFWLMLRSELRKWLEPIAIPRKYRIVDEIPLNSQGKRLTSHIEQLIKS
;
A
#
# COMPACT_ATOMS: atom_id res chain seq x y z
N ALA A 1 -6.62 7.85 19.66
CA ALA A 1 -6.43 7.72 18.19
C ALA A 1 -5.88 9.02 17.61
N ILE A 2 -5.10 8.92 16.53
CA ILE A 2 -4.58 10.09 15.81
C ILE A 2 -5.06 10.02 14.37
N CYS A 3 -5.74 11.08 13.92
CA CYS A 3 -6.28 11.18 12.58
C CYS A 3 -6.08 12.60 12.03
N THR A 4 -5.05 12.80 11.21
CA THR A 4 -4.68 14.08 10.63
C THR A 4 -4.20 13.92 9.20
N GLN A 5 -4.31 14.98 8.38
CA GLN A 5 -3.67 15.05 7.07
C GLN A 5 -2.33 15.80 7.11
N ASP A 6 -2.16 16.67 8.08
CA ASP A 6 -0.93 17.43 8.30
C ASP A 6 0.12 16.57 9.01
N SER A 7 1.23 16.30 8.35
CA SER A 7 2.31 15.46 8.91
C SER A 7 3.05 16.08 10.08
N TYR A 8 3.08 17.41 10.17
CA TYR A 8 3.69 18.10 11.30
C TYR A 8 2.83 17.94 12.56
N LEU A 9 1.52 18.17 12.45
CA LEU A 9 0.59 17.96 13.56
C LEU A 9 0.52 16.48 13.97
N PHE A 10 0.54 15.58 12.98
CA PHE A 10 0.67 14.14 13.24
C PHE A 10 1.89 13.81 14.08
N SER A 11 3.06 14.32 13.68
CA SER A 11 4.32 14.02 14.37
C SER A 11 4.32 14.53 15.81
N ILE A 12 3.77 15.73 16.05
CA ILE A 12 3.61 16.26 17.40
C ILE A 12 2.71 15.36 18.24
N ALA A 13 1.52 15.03 17.73
CA ALA A 13 0.58 14.18 18.46
C ALA A 13 1.17 12.78 18.74
N PHE A 14 1.82 12.18 17.74
CA PHE A 14 2.46 10.87 17.87
C PHE A 14 3.53 10.85 18.94
N LEU A 15 4.47 11.80 18.91
CA LEU A 15 5.54 11.93 19.90
C LEU A 15 4.99 12.29 21.29
N ALA A 16 3.98 13.14 21.39
CA ALA A 16 3.35 13.49 22.66
C ALA A 16 2.65 12.28 23.30
N CYS A 17 1.92 11.47 22.50
CA CYS A 17 1.34 10.22 22.99
C CYS A 17 2.40 9.21 23.43
N ALA A 18 3.49 9.08 22.68
CA ALA A 18 4.61 8.22 23.05
C ALA A 18 5.27 8.67 24.35
N ALA A 19 5.60 9.97 24.48
CA ALA A 19 6.18 10.52 25.68
C ALA A 19 5.28 10.43 26.93
N ALA A 20 3.97 10.40 26.71
CA ALA A 20 2.96 10.20 27.75
C ALA A 20 2.65 8.71 28.02
N ASN A 21 3.37 7.79 27.40
CA ASN A 21 3.17 6.33 27.48
C ASN A 21 1.72 5.95 27.19
N LYS A 22 1.14 6.48 26.09
CA LYS A 22 -0.21 6.17 25.65
C LYS A 22 -0.20 5.15 24.52
N HIS A 23 -1.17 4.26 24.54
CA HIS A 23 -1.44 3.39 23.40
C HIS A 23 -1.91 4.25 22.22
N ILE A 24 -1.19 4.16 21.10
CA ILE A 24 -1.45 4.95 19.89
C ILE A 24 -2.29 4.12 18.93
N ILE A 25 -3.38 4.71 18.44
CA ILE A 25 -4.26 4.05 17.46
C ILE A 25 -4.27 4.87 16.18
N LEU A 26 -3.97 4.19 15.05
CA LEU A 26 -4.04 4.75 13.71
C LEU A 26 -5.22 4.10 12.97
N PRO A 27 -6.34 4.81 12.79
CA PRO A 27 -7.55 4.26 12.18
C PRO A 27 -7.39 3.80 10.73
N GLY A 28 -6.42 4.33 10.00
CA GLY A 28 -6.19 3.98 8.59
C GLY A 28 -7.24 4.53 7.61
N ASN A 29 -8.43 4.87 8.10
CA ASN A 29 -9.50 5.53 7.36
C ASN A 29 -10.07 6.66 8.22
N TYR A 30 -10.15 7.85 7.67
CA TYR A 30 -10.59 9.07 8.37
C TYR A 30 -12.00 9.55 7.96
N GLN A 31 -12.76 8.69 7.26
CA GLN A 31 -14.16 9.00 6.99
C GLN A 31 -14.96 8.98 8.30
N PRO A 32 -15.89 9.95 8.52
CA PRO A 32 -16.61 10.07 9.78
C PRO A 32 -17.27 8.77 10.28
N CYS A 33 -17.98 8.06 9.41
CA CYS A 33 -18.61 6.79 9.77
C CYS A 33 -17.59 5.69 10.14
N ALA A 34 -16.43 5.65 9.47
CA ALA A 34 -15.38 4.69 9.78
C ALA A 34 -14.70 4.98 11.13
N LEU A 35 -14.56 6.26 11.48
CA LEU A 35 -14.06 6.66 12.80
C LEU A 35 -15.07 6.37 13.91
N ALA A 36 -16.36 6.57 13.63
CA ALA A 36 -17.44 6.24 14.57
C ALA A 36 -17.51 4.73 14.86
N GLU A 37 -17.32 3.87 13.84
CA GLU A 37 -17.23 2.40 14.02
C GLU A 37 -16.07 1.98 14.95
N LEU A 38 -14.98 2.74 14.97
CA LEU A 38 -13.83 2.46 15.81
C LEU A 38 -13.86 3.16 17.15
N SER A 39 -14.91 3.92 17.48
CA SER A 39 -14.98 4.78 18.67
C SER A 39 -14.81 4.03 20.00
N GLU A 40 -15.19 2.76 20.05
CA GLU A 40 -15.00 1.89 21.24
C GLU A 40 -13.53 1.41 21.41
N GLN A 41 -12.66 1.65 20.44
CA GLN A 41 -11.27 1.20 20.45
C GLN A 41 -10.30 2.24 21.03
N PHE A 42 -10.77 3.45 21.31
CA PHE A 42 -9.95 4.55 21.83
C PHE A 42 -10.75 5.50 22.72
N ASP A 43 -10.07 6.15 23.66
CA ASP A 43 -10.70 7.08 24.61
C ASP A 43 -10.79 8.51 24.06
N CYS A 44 -9.85 8.89 23.16
CA CYS A 44 -9.76 10.25 22.62
C CYS A 44 -9.30 10.20 21.17
N LEU A 45 -9.87 11.07 20.34
CA LEU A 45 -9.49 11.26 18.94
C LEU A 45 -8.80 12.61 18.75
N LEU A 46 -7.53 12.59 18.38
CA LEU A 46 -6.73 13.75 18.03
C LEU A 46 -6.84 14.03 16.53
N VAL A 47 -7.29 15.21 16.15
CA VAL A 47 -7.57 15.60 14.76
C VAL A 47 -6.90 16.93 14.39
N ASP A 48 -6.84 17.21 13.09
CA ASP A 48 -6.61 18.55 12.52
C ASP A 48 -7.87 19.08 11.83
N ASP A 49 -7.82 20.29 11.29
CA ASP A 49 -8.96 20.94 10.63
C ASP A 49 -9.43 20.23 9.34
N SER A 50 -8.67 19.26 8.84
CA SER A 50 -9.04 18.49 7.65
C SER A 50 -10.08 17.40 7.93
N ILE A 51 -10.26 17.04 9.20
CA ILE A 51 -11.24 16.03 9.63
C ILE A 51 -12.55 16.73 9.94
N GLY A 52 -13.61 16.31 9.26
CA GLY A 52 -14.96 16.82 9.49
C GLY A 52 -15.54 16.42 10.85
N GLU A 53 -16.78 16.79 11.09
CA GLU A 53 -17.50 16.38 12.30
C GLU A 53 -17.60 14.85 12.39
N VAL A 54 -17.28 14.32 13.58
CA VAL A 54 -17.26 12.88 13.86
C VAL A 54 -18.08 12.63 15.12
N GLU A 55 -18.91 11.59 15.09
CA GLU A 55 -19.69 11.15 16.25
C GLU A 55 -18.82 10.32 17.22
N VAL A 56 -17.93 11.00 17.93
CA VAL A 56 -17.00 10.43 18.92
C VAL A 56 -17.07 11.31 20.18
N SER A 57 -17.02 10.69 21.35
CA SER A 57 -17.26 11.37 22.62
C SER A 57 -16.19 12.39 23.02
N ASP A 58 -14.91 12.15 22.73
CA ASP A 58 -13.79 13.07 23.02
C ASP A 58 -12.96 13.28 21.75
N VAL A 59 -13.17 14.42 21.09
CA VAL A 59 -12.44 14.86 19.91
C VAL A 59 -11.67 16.13 20.26
N ARG A 60 -10.36 16.13 20.01
CA ARG A 60 -9.49 17.26 20.30
C ARG A 60 -8.71 17.68 19.06
N ASN A 61 -8.81 18.96 18.72
CA ASN A 61 -8.05 19.54 17.63
C ASN A 61 -6.64 19.89 18.11
N ILE A 62 -5.63 19.34 17.44
CA ILE A 62 -4.22 19.46 17.83
C ILE A 62 -3.74 20.90 17.71
N GLN A 63 -4.13 21.64 16.65
CA GLN A 63 -3.76 23.04 16.48
C GLN A 63 -4.31 23.89 17.63
N THR A 64 -5.57 23.69 18.00
CA THR A 64 -6.20 24.40 19.13
C THR A 64 -5.48 24.10 20.44
N LEU A 65 -5.05 22.85 20.67
CA LEU A 65 -4.27 22.49 21.86
C LEU A 65 -2.92 23.21 21.90
N LEU A 66 -2.23 23.33 20.76
CA LEU A 66 -0.97 24.06 20.65
C LEU A 66 -1.14 25.56 20.89
N ASP A 67 -2.21 26.16 20.38
CA ASP A 67 -2.48 27.60 20.49
C ASP A 67 -2.92 28.01 21.91
N THR A 68 -3.53 27.09 22.67
CA THR A 68 -4.01 27.37 24.04
C THR A 68 -2.96 27.18 25.14
N GLU A 69 -1.89 26.44 24.87
CA GLU A 69 -0.81 26.24 25.84
C GLU A 69 0.18 27.41 25.82
N THR A 70 -0.07 28.43 26.64
CA THR A 70 0.86 29.58 26.90
C THR A 70 2.01 29.25 27.87
N ARG A 71 2.32 27.98 28.06
CA ARG A 71 3.40 27.58 28.96
C ARG A 71 4.76 27.89 28.33
N GLU A 72 5.66 28.49 29.16
CA GLU A 72 7.07 28.62 28.79
C GLU A 72 7.59 27.24 28.34
N PRO A 73 8.38 27.18 27.25
CA PRO A 73 8.91 25.91 26.79
C PRO A 73 9.65 25.23 27.94
N ARG A 74 9.21 24.05 28.34
CA ARG A 74 9.92 23.23 29.30
C ARG A 74 11.26 22.88 28.68
N THR A 75 12.33 23.37 29.28
CA THR A 75 13.72 23.02 28.92
C THR A 75 14.13 21.68 29.52
N ASP A 76 13.27 21.07 30.33
CA ASP A 76 13.51 19.80 30.95
C ASP A 76 13.57 18.68 29.90
N ASN A 77 14.58 17.85 29.98
CA ASN A 77 14.69 16.66 29.16
C ASN A 77 13.44 15.81 29.37
N LEU A 78 12.81 15.40 28.26
CA LEU A 78 11.75 14.41 28.32
C LEU A 78 12.30 13.15 28.99
N PRO A 79 11.50 12.47 29.84
CA PRO A 79 11.96 11.22 30.45
C PRO A 79 12.28 10.20 29.37
N PRO A 80 13.28 9.33 29.60
CA PRO A 80 13.54 8.24 28.69
C PRO A 80 12.28 7.37 28.58
N VAL A 81 11.96 6.97 27.36
CA VAL A 81 10.77 6.17 27.03
C VAL A 81 11.25 4.78 26.66
N ASP A 82 10.61 3.76 27.23
CA ASP A 82 10.82 2.38 26.82
C ASP A 82 9.96 2.09 25.58
N LEU A 83 10.61 1.91 24.44
CA LEU A 83 9.94 1.72 23.17
C LEU A 83 9.17 0.39 23.10
N ALA A 84 9.55 -0.62 23.88
CA ALA A 84 8.86 -1.90 23.97
C ALA A 84 7.51 -1.78 24.69
N GLU A 85 7.37 -0.83 25.61
CA GLU A 85 6.15 -0.60 26.39
C GLU A 85 5.13 0.30 25.67
N ILE A 86 5.52 0.97 24.57
CA ILE A 86 4.60 1.83 23.83
C ILE A 86 3.94 1.03 22.72
N HIS A 87 2.67 0.77 22.90
CA HIS A 87 1.87 0.02 21.97
C HIS A 87 1.26 0.91 20.88
N LEU A 88 1.24 0.38 19.66
CA LEU A 88 0.64 0.98 18.48
C LEU A 88 -0.32 -0.03 17.84
N THR A 89 -1.55 0.38 17.55
CA THR A 89 -2.50 -0.38 16.73
C THR A 89 -2.75 0.34 15.42
N LEU A 90 -2.48 -0.35 14.30
CA LEU A 90 -2.83 0.12 12.98
C LEU A 90 -4.05 -0.67 12.48
N PHE A 91 -5.09 0.04 12.08
CA PHE A 91 -6.24 -0.59 11.44
C PHE A 91 -6.04 -0.66 9.93
N THR A 92 -6.30 -1.83 9.38
CA THR A 92 -6.24 -2.08 7.93
C THR A 92 -7.62 -2.52 7.43
N SER A 93 -7.92 -2.25 6.15
CA SER A 93 -9.11 -2.82 5.52
C SER A 93 -8.96 -4.35 5.43
N GLY A 94 -9.68 -5.06 6.30
CA GLY A 94 -9.72 -6.52 6.25
C GLY A 94 -10.34 -7.02 4.94
N SER A 95 -9.92 -8.18 4.47
CA SER A 95 -10.51 -8.85 3.30
C SER A 95 -12.01 -9.19 3.49
N SER A 96 -12.47 -9.23 4.72
CA SER A 96 -13.87 -9.47 5.13
C SER A 96 -14.73 -8.20 5.23
N GLY A 97 -14.15 -7.01 4.95
CA GLY A 97 -14.86 -5.73 5.08
C GLY A 97 -14.89 -5.13 6.49
N THR A 98 -14.45 -5.85 7.52
CA THR A 98 -14.24 -5.32 8.87
C THR A 98 -12.79 -4.86 9.06
N PRO A 99 -12.55 -3.73 9.75
CA PRO A 99 -11.19 -3.28 10.04
C PRO A 99 -10.43 -4.32 10.86
N LYS A 100 -9.22 -4.68 10.41
CA LYS A 100 -8.33 -5.61 11.12
C LYS A 100 -7.32 -4.80 11.93
N ALA A 101 -7.28 -5.03 13.25
CA ALA A 101 -6.30 -4.43 14.14
C ALA A 101 -4.95 -5.18 14.02
N ILE A 102 -3.88 -4.44 13.79
CA ILE A 102 -2.50 -4.94 13.77
C ILE A 102 -1.73 -4.25 14.87
N ASN A 103 -1.32 -5.02 15.86
CA ASN A 103 -0.60 -4.51 17.03
C ASN A 103 0.91 -4.54 16.78
N LYS A 104 1.58 -3.46 17.16
CA LYS A 104 3.03 -3.30 17.17
C LYS A 104 3.47 -2.53 18.41
N THR A 105 4.77 -2.53 18.68
CA THR A 105 5.40 -1.60 19.62
C THR A 105 6.20 -0.56 18.86
N LEU A 106 6.58 0.53 19.51
CA LEU A 106 7.51 1.49 18.90
C LEU A 106 8.90 0.88 18.68
N GLU A 107 9.30 -0.14 19.46
CA GLU A 107 10.54 -0.88 19.23
C GLU A 107 10.55 -1.54 17.86
N HIS A 108 9.44 -2.16 17.44
CA HIS A 108 9.32 -2.74 16.09
C HIS A 108 9.55 -1.69 14.99
N LEU A 109 9.02 -0.47 15.19
CA LEU A 109 9.18 0.62 14.23
C LEU A 109 10.59 1.22 14.24
N ASP A 110 11.21 1.27 15.41
CA ASP A 110 12.59 1.74 15.58
C ASP A 110 13.58 0.82 14.87
N ILE A 111 13.45 -0.50 15.09
CA ILE A 111 14.26 -1.51 14.41
C ILE A 111 14.09 -1.41 12.88
N GLU A 112 12.86 -1.25 12.40
CA GLU A 112 12.59 -1.11 10.96
C GLU A 112 13.17 0.19 10.42
N THR A 113 13.02 1.30 11.13
CA THR A 113 13.59 2.60 10.77
C THR A 113 15.12 2.53 10.70
N ALA A 114 15.77 1.88 11.68
CA ALA A 114 17.23 1.66 11.66
C ALA A 114 17.67 0.81 10.45
N GLN A 115 16.88 -0.19 10.06
CA GLN A 115 17.16 -0.98 8.85
C GLN A 115 17.04 -0.13 7.57
N LEU A 116 16.05 0.77 7.50
CA LEU A 116 15.92 1.70 6.36
C LEU A 116 17.12 2.63 6.28
N ASP A 117 17.56 3.16 7.42
CA ASP A 117 18.72 4.05 7.50
C ASP A 117 20.02 3.33 7.12
N LYS A 118 20.20 2.08 7.56
CA LYS A 118 21.31 1.22 7.14
C LYS A 118 21.36 1.04 5.63
N ASN A 119 20.23 0.84 4.97
CA ASN A 119 20.17 0.57 3.54
C ASN A 119 20.28 1.86 2.70
N TRP A 120 19.65 2.95 3.14
CA TRP A 120 19.45 4.13 2.31
C TRP A 120 19.65 5.47 3.05
N GLY A 121 20.24 5.48 4.24
CA GLY A 121 20.46 6.70 5.01
C GLY A 121 21.27 7.75 4.26
N ASP A 122 22.24 7.34 3.44
CA ASP A 122 22.99 8.26 2.58
C ASP A 122 22.11 8.98 1.55
N LEU A 123 21.01 8.36 1.13
CA LEU A 123 20.04 8.97 0.22
C LEU A 123 19.28 10.13 0.86
N LEU A 124 19.09 10.11 2.19
CA LEU A 124 18.42 11.19 2.90
C LEU A 124 19.32 12.38 3.20
N LYS A 125 20.64 12.18 3.31
CA LYS A 125 21.60 13.23 3.69
C LYS A 125 21.54 14.43 2.73
N GLY A 126 21.23 15.60 3.29
CA GLY A 126 21.12 16.86 2.53
C GLY A 126 19.88 16.96 1.62
N ASN A 127 18.99 15.99 1.70
CA ASN A 127 17.76 15.94 0.95
C ASN A 127 16.54 16.26 1.84
N ARG A 128 15.37 16.28 1.24
CA ARG A 128 14.07 16.40 1.92
C ARG A 128 13.11 15.36 1.37
N VAL A 129 12.15 14.94 2.19
CA VAL A 129 11.17 13.94 1.82
C VAL A 129 9.85 14.58 1.41
N HIS A 130 9.39 14.26 0.22
CA HIS A 130 8.02 14.50 -0.24
C HIS A 130 7.28 13.17 -0.39
N SER A 131 5.96 13.19 -0.22
CA SER A 131 5.18 11.97 -0.25
C SER A 131 3.86 12.13 -0.99
N THR A 132 3.44 11.05 -1.63
CA THR A 132 2.11 10.89 -2.22
C THR A 132 1.24 9.91 -1.42
N VAL A 133 1.80 9.37 -0.32
CA VAL A 133 1.13 8.37 0.53
C VAL A 133 0.86 8.92 1.92
N SER A 134 -0.24 8.49 2.52
CA SER A 134 -0.64 8.91 3.85
C SER A 134 0.25 8.30 4.92
N HIS A 135 0.59 9.08 5.93
CA HIS A 135 1.27 8.64 7.15
C HIS A 135 0.37 7.82 8.12
N GLN A 136 -0.92 7.70 7.81
CA GLN A 136 -1.85 6.85 8.57
C GLN A 136 -1.62 5.34 8.34
N HIS A 137 -0.77 4.98 7.38
CA HIS A 137 -0.43 3.60 7.04
C HIS A 137 1.04 3.34 7.31
N ILE A 138 1.38 2.08 7.62
CA ILE A 138 2.74 1.68 8.05
C ILE A 138 3.83 2.19 7.09
N TYR A 139 3.62 2.08 5.79
CA TYR A 139 4.60 2.54 4.80
C TYR A 139 4.84 4.05 4.88
N GLY A 140 3.76 4.84 4.90
CA GLY A 140 3.89 6.30 5.04
C GLY A 140 4.38 6.71 6.43
N LEU A 141 3.95 6.02 7.49
CA LEU A 141 4.44 6.26 8.85
C LEU A 141 5.97 6.12 8.91
N LEU A 142 6.50 5.02 8.40
CA LEU A 142 7.93 4.75 8.39
C LEU A 142 8.70 5.68 7.46
N PHE A 143 8.39 5.66 6.17
CA PHE A 143 9.21 6.30 5.14
C PHE A 143 9.05 7.82 5.06
N ARG A 144 7.87 8.34 5.40
CA ARG A 144 7.58 9.76 5.33
C ARG A 144 7.79 10.50 6.64
N ILE A 145 7.59 9.83 7.80
CA ILE A 145 7.64 10.47 9.12
C ILE A 145 8.82 9.96 9.94
N LEU A 146 8.80 8.70 10.36
CA LEU A 146 9.74 8.23 11.37
C LEU A 146 11.17 8.20 10.86
N TRP A 147 11.43 7.64 9.71
CA TRP A 147 12.78 7.57 9.15
C TRP A 147 13.40 8.97 8.92
N PRO A 148 12.78 9.91 8.18
CA PRO A 148 13.35 11.25 8.05
C PRO A 148 13.45 12.00 9.40
N LEU A 149 12.51 11.81 10.31
CA LEU A 149 12.56 12.45 11.65
C LEU A 149 13.77 11.94 12.46
N CYS A 150 13.98 10.62 12.52
CA CYS A 150 15.12 10.01 13.20
C CYS A 150 16.45 10.36 12.53
N SER A 151 16.47 10.57 11.22
CA SER A 151 17.66 10.98 10.45
C SER A 151 17.90 12.50 10.48
N GLY A 152 17.04 13.29 11.13
CA GLY A 152 17.14 14.76 11.16
C GLY A 152 16.90 15.43 9.81
N VAL A 153 16.11 14.83 8.96
CA VAL A 153 15.84 15.25 7.57
C VAL A 153 14.43 15.87 7.48
N PRO A 154 14.28 17.04 6.81
CA PRO A 154 12.98 17.66 6.68
C PRO A 154 12.05 16.86 5.76
N PHE A 155 10.76 16.83 6.11
CA PHE A 155 9.71 16.24 5.31
C PHE A 155 8.53 17.20 5.09
N ALA A 156 7.80 16.99 4.00
CA ALA A 156 6.67 17.86 3.63
C ALA A 156 5.45 17.61 4.53
N ARG A 157 4.75 18.70 4.90
CA ARG A 157 3.52 18.65 5.72
C ARG A 157 2.36 17.99 4.99
N SER A 158 2.24 18.24 3.69
CA SER A 158 1.10 17.80 2.88
C SER A 158 1.51 16.73 1.86
N ASN A 159 0.53 15.93 1.43
CA ASN A 159 0.69 15.01 0.31
C ASN A 159 0.77 15.75 -1.03
N LEU A 160 1.48 15.14 -1.96
CA LEU A 160 1.37 15.44 -3.39
C LEU A 160 0.30 14.51 -3.96
N GLU A 161 -0.78 15.06 -4.50
CA GLU A 161 -1.94 14.27 -4.95
C GLU A 161 -1.95 14.04 -6.46
N TYR A 162 -1.23 14.89 -7.19
CA TYR A 162 -1.22 14.90 -8.65
C TYR A 162 0.20 14.81 -9.21
N PRO A 163 0.38 14.17 -10.38
CA PRO A 163 1.68 14.08 -11.06
C PRO A 163 2.36 15.45 -11.28
N GLU A 164 1.58 16.49 -11.58
CA GLU A 164 2.05 17.85 -11.82
C GLU A 164 2.67 18.47 -10.56
N GLN A 165 2.14 18.14 -9.38
CA GLN A 165 2.71 18.59 -8.11
C GLN A 165 4.06 17.93 -7.83
N ILE A 166 4.22 16.63 -8.19
CA ILE A 166 5.53 15.96 -8.07
C ILE A 166 6.56 16.74 -8.86
N LEU A 167 6.26 17.08 -10.10
CA LEU A 167 7.20 17.75 -11.00
C LEU A 167 7.52 19.18 -10.55
N SER A 168 6.53 19.91 -10.02
CA SER A 168 6.73 21.26 -9.48
C SER A 168 7.62 21.27 -8.23
N HIS A 169 7.62 20.20 -7.44
CA HIS A 169 8.44 20.05 -6.24
C HIS A 169 9.70 19.22 -6.49
N ALA A 170 9.80 18.57 -7.65
CA ALA A 170 10.92 17.71 -8.00
C ALA A 170 12.19 18.52 -8.20
N ASN A 171 13.22 18.16 -7.46
CA ASN A 171 14.57 18.67 -7.63
C ASN A 171 15.58 17.65 -7.09
N LYS A 172 16.86 17.87 -7.35
CA LYS A 172 17.95 16.96 -6.96
C LYS A 172 18.06 16.67 -5.46
N ASN A 173 17.42 17.49 -4.63
CA ASN A 173 17.43 17.35 -3.17
C ASN A 173 16.10 16.83 -2.64
N CYS A 174 15.33 16.12 -3.45
CA CYS A 174 14.04 15.57 -3.08
C CYS A 174 14.05 14.05 -3.21
N VAL A 175 13.69 13.37 -2.13
CA VAL A 175 13.34 11.94 -2.11
C VAL A 175 11.82 11.83 -2.12
N LEU A 176 11.28 11.08 -3.05
CA LEU A 176 9.85 10.88 -3.22
C LEU A 176 9.41 9.53 -2.65
N ILE A 177 8.49 9.56 -1.71
CA ILE A 177 7.80 8.38 -1.18
C ILE A 177 6.46 8.26 -1.90
N SER A 178 6.31 7.24 -2.76
CA SER A 178 5.16 7.12 -3.64
C SER A 178 4.55 5.71 -3.64
N SER A 179 3.57 5.51 -4.49
CA SER A 179 2.90 4.23 -4.69
C SER A 179 2.72 3.93 -6.17
N PRO A 180 2.50 2.65 -6.54
CA PRO A 180 2.21 2.28 -7.92
C PRO A 180 1.02 3.04 -8.51
N ALA A 181 -0.01 3.32 -7.70
CA ALA A 181 -1.20 4.05 -8.13
C ALA A 181 -0.87 5.44 -8.71
N LEU A 182 0.07 6.16 -8.11
CA LEU A 182 0.47 7.46 -8.64
C LEU A 182 1.53 7.36 -9.73
N LEU A 183 2.52 6.47 -9.58
CA LEU A 183 3.59 6.31 -10.58
C LEU A 183 3.05 5.86 -11.95
N LYS A 184 2.00 5.06 -12.00
CA LYS A 184 1.27 4.71 -13.24
C LYS A 184 0.62 5.90 -13.95
N ARG A 185 0.33 6.99 -13.23
CA ARG A 185 -0.31 8.20 -13.76
C ARG A 185 0.69 9.22 -14.31
N LEU A 186 2.00 8.98 -14.14
CA LEU A 186 3.03 9.79 -14.79
C LEU A 186 2.92 9.61 -16.30
N LYS A 187 2.85 10.72 -17.07
CA LYS A 187 2.73 10.71 -18.53
C LYS A 187 3.95 11.38 -19.17
N ASN A 188 4.31 10.94 -20.38
CA ASN A 188 5.46 11.47 -21.12
C ASN A 188 5.34 12.94 -21.56
N GLU A 189 4.16 13.54 -21.44
CA GLU A 189 3.90 14.95 -21.79
C GLU A 189 4.41 15.93 -20.72
N ILE A 190 4.89 15.43 -19.61
CA ILE A 190 5.28 16.20 -18.45
C ILE A 190 6.81 16.42 -18.51
N ASN A 191 7.26 17.62 -18.19
CA ASN A 191 8.69 17.96 -18.14
C ASN A 191 9.46 16.98 -17.24
N THR A 192 10.63 16.53 -17.71
CA THR A 192 11.50 15.66 -16.91
C THR A 192 12.06 16.43 -15.71
N ALA A 193 12.12 15.77 -14.58
CA ALA A 193 12.72 16.27 -13.35
C ALA A 193 13.72 15.25 -12.81
N GLN A 194 14.72 15.72 -12.07
CA GLN A 194 15.64 14.82 -11.38
C GLN A 194 15.36 14.87 -9.90
N LEU A 195 15.06 13.72 -9.30
CA LEU A 195 14.96 13.53 -7.87
C LEU A 195 16.28 12.98 -7.30
N ALA A 196 16.42 12.94 -6.00
CA ALA A 196 17.49 12.21 -5.32
C ALA A 196 17.18 10.69 -5.31
N GLY A 197 15.90 10.33 -5.18
CA GLY A 197 15.44 8.96 -5.22
C GLY A 197 13.92 8.86 -5.20
N VAL A 198 13.42 7.68 -5.54
CA VAL A 198 11.99 7.37 -5.58
C VAL A 198 11.77 6.02 -4.88
N PHE A 199 10.85 5.99 -3.92
CA PHE A 199 10.37 4.76 -3.28
C PHE A 199 8.95 4.43 -3.75
N SER A 200 8.63 3.15 -3.81
CA SER A 200 7.30 2.65 -4.14
C SER A 200 6.93 1.45 -3.28
N SER A 201 5.74 1.44 -2.71
CA SER A 201 5.19 0.31 -1.96
C SER A 201 3.66 0.31 -1.99
N GLY A 202 3.04 -0.72 -1.39
CA GLY A 202 1.59 -0.85 -1.25
C GLY A 202 0.91 -1.64 -2.37
N GLY A 203 1.62 -2.01 -3.42
CA GLY A 203 1.11 -2.80 -4.54
C GLY A 203 2.19 -3.11 -5.58
N PRO A 204 1.89 -3.96 -6.58
CA PRO A 204 2.82 -4.24 -7.66
C PRO A 204 2.96 -3.03 -8.60
N LEU A 205 4.21 -2.67 -8.90
CA LEU A 205 4.53 -1.66 -9.88
C LEU A 205 4.78 -2.35 -11.23
N PRO A 206 4.10 -1.97 -12.34
CA PRO A 206 4.42 -2.48 -13.66
C PRO A 206 5.83 -2.07 -14.08
N THR A 207 6.54 -2.94 -14.77
CA THR A 207 7.91 -2.68 -15.25
C THR A 207 7.97 -1.44 -16.15
N GLU A 208 6.97 -1.25 -16.99
CA GLU A 208 6.86 -0.05 -17.85
C GLU A 208 6.78 1.23 -17.00
N SER A 209 5.97 1.23 -15.93
CA SER A 209 5.84 2.38 -15.02
C SER A 209 7.13 2.64 -14.23
N ALA A 210 7.90 1.59 -13.90
CA ALA A 210 9.20 1.74 -13.28
C ALA A 210 10.20 2.42 -14.23
N HIS A 211 10.25 1.99 -15.50
CA HIS A 211 11.08 2.62 -16.53
C HIS A 211 10.62 4.05 -16.85
N GLN A 212 9.30 4.29 -16.87
CA GLN A 212 8.76 5.64 -17.05
C GLN A 212 9.16 6.56 -15.91
N SER A 213 9.13 6.08 -14.66
CA SER A 213 9.66 6.82 -13.51
C SER A 213 11.14 7.19 -13.70
N ARG A 214 11.98 6.25 -14.16
CA ARG A 214 13.38 6.54 -14.48
C ARG A 214 13.52 7.64 -15.53
N ASN A 215 12.72 7.58 -16.58
CA ASN A 215 12.78 8.56 -17.67
C ASN A 215 12.33 9.97 -17.24
N LEU A 216 11.31 10.05 -16.37
CA LEU A 216 10.71 11.32 -15.95
C LEU A 216 11.33 11.90 -14.69
N LEU A 217 11.73 11.05 -13.73
CA LEU A 217 12.20 11.45 -12.40
C LEU A 217 13.68 11.13 -12.14
N GLY A 218 14.37 10.52 -13.11
CA GLY A 218 15.78 10.20 -13.03
C GLY A 218 16.14 8.87 -12.36
N HIS A 219 15.18 8.17 -11.74
CA HIS A 219 15.45 6.95 -10.96
C HIS A 219 14.43 5.84 -11.23
N LEU A 220 14.92 4.61 -11.31
CA LEU A 220 14.06 3.44 -11.06
C LEU A 220 13.60 3.50 -9.61
N PRO A 221 12.30 3.33 -9.33
CA PRO A 221 11.81 3.27 -7.97
C PRO A 221 12.46 2.11 -7.18
N ILE A 222 12.83 2.40 -5.95
CA ILE A 222 13.14 1.36 -4.96
C ILE A 222 11.77 0.84 -4.49
N GLU A 223 11.43 -0.35 -4.95
CA GLU A 223 10.21 -1.02 -4.51
C GLU A 223 10.46 -1.71 -3.18
N VAL A 224 9.54 -1.56 -2.23
CA VAL A 224 9.57 -2.24 -0.94
C VAL A 224 8.35 -3.16 -0.84
N PHE A 225 8.62 -4.44 -0.59
CA PHE A 225 7.62 -5.49 -0.40
C PHE A 225 7.43 -5.76 1.08
N GLY A 226 6.18 -5.79 1.52
CA GLY A 226 5.80 -6.03 2.90
C GLY A 226 4.31 -5.78 3.14
N SER A 227 3.89 -5.88 4.38
CA SER A 227 2.54 -5.61 4.83
C SER A 227 2.55 -4.91 6.19
N THR A 228 1.37 -4.46 6.67
CA THR A 228 1.27 -3.90 8.02
C THR A 228 1.64 -4.94 9.07
N GLU A 229 1.30 -6.19 8.85
CA GLU A 229 1.63 -7.30 9.73
C GLU A 229 3.14 -7.56 9.81
N THR A 230 3.78 -7.63 8.65
CA THR A 230 5.18 -8.09 8.53
C THR A 230 6.22 -6.98 8.68
N GLY A 231 5.84 -5.71 8.44
CA GLY A 231 6.80 -4.69 8.07
C GLY A 231 7.41 -4.96 6.70
N GLY A 232 8.53 -4.35 6.39
CA GLY A 232 9.27 -4.57 5.15
C GLY A 232 9.94 -5.94 5.13
N ILE A 233 9.69 -6.71 4.08
CA ILE A 233 10.28 -8.05 3.90
C ILE A 233 11.49 -7.97 2.97
N ALA A 234 11.33 -7.28 1.84
CA ALA A 234 12.30 -7.25 0.76
C ALA A 234 12.17 -5.98 -0.06
N PHE A 235 13.18 -5.73 -0.88
CA PHE A 235 13.21 -4.61 -1.80
C PHE A 235 13.79 -5.01 -3.16
N ARG A 236 13.53 -4.19 -4.18
CA ARG A 236 14.17 -4.31 -5.51
C ARG A 236 14.14 -2.98 -6.25
N GLN A 237 14.97 -2.87 -7.28
CA GLN A 237 14.81 -1.91 -8.38
C GLN A 237 14.67 -2.72 -9.67
N GLN A 238 13.48 -2.76 -10.26
CA GLN A 238 13.21 -3.71 -11.33
C GLN A 238 13.67 -3.19 -12.70
N GLU A 239 14.67 -3.83 -13.26
CA GLU A 239 15.07 -3.65 -14.68
C GLU A 239 14.18 -4.50 -15.61
N SER A 240 13.59 -5.56 -15.09
CA SER A 240 12.68 -6.44 -15.84
C SER A 240 11.65 -7.04 -14.88
N ALA A 241 10.60 -7.65 -15.43
CA ALA A 241 9.59 -8.36 -14.66
C ALA A 241 10.16 -9.55 -13.85
N GLN A 242 11.32 -10.08 -14.25
CA GLN A 242 12.02 -11.19 -13.57
C GLN A 242 13.03 -10.73 -12.53
N THR A 243 13.22 -9.42 -12.32
CA THR A 243 14.12 -8.92 -11.28
C THR A 243 13.70 -9.47 -9.91
N PRO A 244 14.56 -10.24 -9.21
CA PRO A 244 14.21 -10.83 -7.94
C PRO A 244 14.08 -9.76 -6.85
N TRP A 245 13.35 -10.10 -5.81
CA TRP A 245 13.28 -9.36 -4.57
C TRP A 245 14.45 -9.77 -3.68
N GLN A 246 15.15 -8.80 -3.10
CA GLN A 246 16.23 -8.97 -2.14
C GLN A 246 15.66 -8.84 -0.73
N LEU A 247 15.79 -9.86 0.12
CA LEU A 247 15.42 -9.77 1.54
C LEU A 247 16.24 -8.69 2.25
N PHE A 248 15.62 -8.02 3.24
CA PHE A 248 16.38 -7.25 4.19
C PHE A 248 17.26 -8.17 5.05
N ASP A 249 18.43 -7.70 5.43
CA ASP A 249 19.43 -8.51 6.15
C ASP A 249 18.94 -9.07 7.50
N CYS A 250 17.94 -8.41 8.10
CA CYS A 250 17.36 -8.80 9.38
C CYS A 250 16.19 -9.80 9.22
N ILE A 251 15.82 -10.17 7.98
CA ILE A 251 14.71 -11.08 7.69
C ILE A 251 15.27 -12.46 7.32
N GLU A 252 14.84 -13.47 8.05
CA GLU A 252 15.02 -14.86 7.64
C GLU A 252 13.75 -15.35 6.94
N ALA A 253 13.90 -16.02 5.81
CA ALA A 253 12.77 -16.50 5.03
C ALA A 253 12.93 -17.99 4.65
N SER A 254 11.80 -18.67 4.57
CA SER A 254 11.70 -20.05 4.10
C SER A 254 10.35 -20.25 3.42
N LEU A 255 10.20 -21.31 2.63
CA LEU A 255 8.92 -21.68 2.01
C LEU A 255 8.22 -22.76 2.81
N ASN A 256 6.90 -22.72 2.83
CA ASN A 256 6.08 -23.84 3.30
C ASN A 256 5.83 -24.86 2.16
N SER A 257 5.02 -25.89 2.42
CA SER A 257 4.67 -26.93 1.43
C SER A 257 3.87 -26.41 0.24
N GLU A 258 3.30 -25.21 0.32
CA GLU A 258 2.54 -24.56 -0.75
C GLU A 258 3.36 -23.48 -1.48
N ASN A 259 4.68 -23.43 -1.26
CA ASN A 259 5.60 -22.42 -1.75
C ASN A 259 5.28 -21.00 -1.26
N CYS A 260 4.53 -20.86 -0.17
CA CYS A 260 4.30 -19.55 0.44
C CYS A 260 5.44 -19.21 1.38
N ILE A 261 5.89 -17.94 1.30
CA ILE A 261 6.98 -17.47 2.15
C ILE A 261 6.52 -17.36 3.60
N LYS A 262 7.31 -17.90 4.50
CA LYS A 262 7.25 -17.68 5.94
C LYS A 262 8.52 -17.00 6.38
N LEU A 263 8.44 -16.15 7.39
CA LEU A 263 9.56 -15.34 7.83
C LEU A 263 9.68 -15.28 9.35
N LEU A 264 10.93 -15.13 9.80
CA LEU A 264 11.27 -14.57 11.09
C LEU A 264 11.65 -13.11 10.85
N SER A 265 11.02 -12.20 11.57
CA SER A 265 11.20 -10.77 11.41
C SER A 265 11.24 -10.08 12.77
N PRO A 266 12.22 -9.20 13.03
CA PRO A 266 12.26 -8.43 14.27
C PRO A 266 11.14 -7.39 14.36
N TYR A 267 10.36 -7.22 13.31
CA TYR A 267 9.22 -6.30 13.26
C TYR A 267 7.90 -6.93 13.72
N ILE A 268 7.91 -8.24 14.06
CA ILE A 268 6.75 -9.00 14.52
C ILE A 268 7.10 -9.55 15.91
N ASP A 269 7.13 -10.85 16.02
CA ASP A 269 7.62 -11.57 17.18
C ASP A 269 8.88 -12.34 16.78
N ASN A 270 10.00 -12.07 17.44
CA ASN A 270 11.33 -12.58 17.10
C ASN A 270 11.45 -14.11 17.19
N ASN A 271 10.52 -14.78 17.87
CA ASN A 271 10.64 -16.20 18.20
C ASN A 271 9.72 -17.10 17.35
N ASN A 272 8.83 -16.53 16.57
CA ASN A 272 7.84 -17.30 15.82
C ASN A 272 7.87 -17.02 14.32
N TRP A 273 7.81 -18.10 13.53
CA TRP A 273 7.65 -17.98 12.09
C TRP A 273 6.27 -17.44 11.75
N TYR A 274 6.25 -16.30 11.04
CA TYR A 274 5.03 -15.74 10.50
C TYR A 274 4.78 -16.28 9.09
N GLN A 275 3.65 -16.94 8.87
CA GLN A 275 3.24 -17.46 7.58
C GLN A 275 2.48 -16.39 6.79
N THR A 276 2.98 -16.04 5.61
CA THR A 276 2.25 -15.22 4.65
C THR A 276 1.46 -16.08 3.67
N ALA A 277 0.63 -15.44 2.86
CA ALA A 277 -0.04 -16.09 1.73
C ALA A 277 0.67 -15.77 0.39
N ASP A 278 1.88 -15.24 0.43
CA ASP A 278 2.63 -14.84 -0.76
C ASP A 278 3.40 -16.04 -1.32
N GLU A 279 2.99 -16.52 -2.49
CA GLU A 279 3.65 -17.60 -3.21
C GLU A 279 4.93 -17.08 -3.87
N CYS A 280 6.05 -17.72 -3.58
CA CYS A 280 7.37 -17.31 -4.00
C CYS A 280 8.17 -18.49 -4.57
N GLU A 281 9.18 -18.16 -5.35
CA GLU A 281 10.23 -19.07 -5.79
C GLU A 281 11.57 -18.52 -5.34
N MET A 282 12.29 -19.26 -4.47
CA MET A 282 13.63 -18.83 -4.03
C MET A 282 14.63 -18.94 -5.19
N VAL A 283 15.36 -17.87 -5.42
CA VAL A 283 16.46 -17.79 -6.39
C VAL A 283 17.80 -18.05 -5.71
N SER A 284 17.93 -17.58 -4.47
CA SER A 284 19.07 -17.82 -3.57
C SER A 284 18.58 -17.79 -2.11
N GLU A 285 19.48 -17.87 -1.15
CA GLU A 285 19.13 -17.81 0.28
C GLU A 285 18.42 -16.50 0.66
N ASN A 286 18.73 -15.40 -0.03
CA ASN A 286 18.21 -14.08 0.29
C ASN A 286 17.48 -13.39 -0.88
N GLN A 287 17.15 -14.13 -1.94
CA GLN A 287 16.43 -13.60 -3.10
C GLN A 287 15.30 -14.52 -3.54
N PHE A 288 14.19 -13.91 -3.93
CA PHE A 288 13.03 -14.66 -4.42
C PHE A 288 12.30 -13.93 -5.55
N ILE A 289 11.55 -14.69 -6.32
CA ILE A 289 10.55 -14.19 -7.29
C ILE A 289 9.17 -14.34 -6.66
N LEU A 290 8.44 -13.24 -6.57
CA LEU A 290 7.04 -13.26 -6.14
C LEU A 290 6.17 -13.77 -7.28
N LYS A 291 5.40 -14.84 -7.04
CA LYS A 291 4.49 -15.45 -8.04
C LYS A 291 3.07 -14.93 -7.91
N GLY A 292 2.63 -14.63 -6.69
CA GLY A 292 1.29 -14.15 -6.41
C GLY A 292 0.90 -14.39 -4.95
N ARG A 293 -0.42 -14.45 -4.71
CA ARG A 293 -0.95 -14.77 -3.37
C ARG A 293 -1.86 -15.97 -3.44
N THR A 294 -1.67 -16.93 -2.53
CA THR A 294 -2.48 -18.15 -2.46
C THR A 294 -3.87 -17.90 -1.91
N ASP A 295 -4.09 -16.84 -1.16
CA ASP A 295 -5.42 -16.42 -0.72
C ASP A 295 -6.29 -15.91 -1.89
N ARG A 296 -5.71 -15.75 -3.10
CA ARG A 296 -6.38 -15.53 -4.36
C ARG A 296 -6.46 -16.77 -5.25
N VAL A 297 -6.13 -17.94 -4.71
CA VAL A 297 -6.41 -19.23 -5.32
C VAL A 297 -7.68 -19.77 -4.71
N ILE A 298 -8.68 -19.99 -5.54
CA ILE A 298 -9.98 -20.53 -5.10
C ILE A 298 -10.20 -21.94 -5.69
N LYS A 299 -11.08 -22.70 -5.04
CA LYS A 299 -11.55 -23.97 -5.58
C LYS A 299 -12.89 -23.77 -6.26
N ILE A 300 -12.97 -24.09 -7.54
CA ILE A 300 -14.22 -24.13 -8.30
C ILE A 300 -14.38 -25.56 -8.83
N GLU A 301 -15.47 -26.23 -8.47
CA GLU A 301 -15.72 -27.62 -8.85
C GLU A 301 -14.49 -28.53 -8.61
N GLU A 302 -13.90 -28.41 -7.40
CA GLU A 302 -12.71 -29.13 -6.91
C GLU A 302 -11.37 -28.77 -7.61
N LYS A 303 -11.37 -27.92 -8.64
CA LYS A 303 -10.16 -27.42 -9.28
C LYS A 303 -9.65 -26.14 -8.61
N ARG A 304 -8.33 -26.06 -8.44
CA ARG A 304 -7.67 -24.83 -7.97
C ARG A 304 -7.56 -23.85 -9.12
N VAL A 305 -8.07 -22.62 -8.92
CA VAL A 305 -8.01 -21.52 -9.88
C VAL A 305 -7.32 -20.32 -9.25
N SER A 306 -6.22 -19.91 -9.86
CA SER A 306 -5.51 -18.69 -9.47
C SER A 306 -6.18 -17.48 -10.13
N LEU A 307 -6.75 -16.60 -9.32
CA LEU A 307 -7.32 -15.34 -9.81
C LEU A 307 -6.25 -14.45 -10.44
N VAL A 308 -5.03 -14.50 -9.88
CA VAL A 308 -3.88 -13.74 -10.39
C VAL A 308 -3.47 -14.23 -11.78
N GLU A 309 -3.50 -15.54 -12.05
CA GLU A 309 -3.24 -16.06 -13.39
C GLU A 309 -4.30 -15.61 -14.39
N VAL A 310 -5.57 -15.66 -14.00
CA VAL A 310 -6.66 -15.19 -14.87
C VAL A 310 -6.52 -13.70 -15.19
N GLU A 311 -6.18 -12.86 -14.20
CA GLU A 311 -5.89 -11.44 -14.41
C GLU A 311 -4.71 -11.24 -15.36
N LYS A 312 -3.61 -11.94 -15.11
CA LYS A 312 -2.43 -11.89 -15.99
C LYS A 312 -2.76 -12.22 -17.45
N ARG A 313 -3.60 -13.25 -17.68
CA ARG A 313 -4.01 -13.63 -19.04
C ARG A 313 -4.95 -12.60 -19.68
N LEU A 314 -5.79 -11.95 -18.90
CA LEU A 314 -6.61 -10.83 -19.36
C LEU A 314 -5.74 -9.64 -19.74
N GLU A 315 -4.77 -9.26 -18.90
CA GLU A 315 -3.86 -8.11 -19.12
C GLU A 315 -2.85 -8.33 -20.26
N GLN A 316 -2.62 -9.59 -20.66
CA GLN A 316 -1.83 -9.91 -21.86
C GLN A 316 -2.56 -9.59 -23.17
N LEU A 317 -3.88 -9.41 -23.11
CA LEU A 317 -4.65 -9.01 -24.30
C LEU A 317 -4.48 -7.52 -24.57
N PRO A 318 -4.13 -7.10 -25.79
CA PRO A 318 -3.89 -5.69 -26.12
C PRO A 318 -5.10 -4.78 -25.85
N TRP A 319 -6.28 -5.37 -25.66
CA TRP A 319 -7.55 -4.67 -25.43
C TRP A 319 -7.81 -4.32 -23.97
N ILE A 320 -7.04 -4.89 -23.04
CA ILE A 320 -7.22 -4.74 -21.59
C ILE A 320 -6.04 -3.99 -21.03
N SER A 321 -6.29 -2.84 -20.40
CA SER A 321 -5.25 -2.07 -19.71
C SER A 321 -5.11 -2.46 -18.25
N GLU A 322 -6.23 -2.84 -17.60
CA GLU A 322 -6.25 -3.27 -16.21
C GLU A 322 -7.48 -4.17 -15.99
N CYS A 323 -7.35 -5.14 -15.09
CA CYS A 323 -8.49 -5.95 -14.71
C CYS A 323 -8.44 -6.36 -13.22
N VAL A 324 -9.59 -6.80 -12.73
CA VAL A 324 -9.70 -7.52 -11.46
C VAL A 324 -10.67 -8.67 -11.62
N VAL A 325 -10.28 -9.82 -11.09
CA VAL A 325 -11.09 -11.04 -11.10
C VAL A 325 -11.46 -11.40 -9.68
N ILE A 326 -12.73 -11.67 -9.46
CA ILE A 326 -13.28 -12.10 -8.18
C ILE A 326 -14.09 -13.37 -8.31
N PRO A 327 -14.16 -14.21 -7.25
CA PRO A 327 -15.16 -15.24 -7.15
C PRO A 327 -16.54 -14.58 -7.01
N PHE A 328 -17.53 -15.12 -7.66
CA PHE A 328 -18.89 -14.62 -7.62
C PHE A 328 -19.87 -15.77 -7.43
N GLU A 329 -20.60 -15.73 -6.32
CA GLU A 329 -21.59 -16.75 -6.03
C GLU A 329 -22.88 -16.50 -6.84
N GLU A 330 -23.26 -17.46 -7.65
CA GLU A 330 -24.59 -17.60 -8.24
C GLU A 330 -25.38 -18.62 -7.42
N PRO A 331 -26.72 -18.62 -7.47
CA PRO A 331 -27.54 -19.53 -6.64
C PRO A 331 -27.18 -21.01 -6.76
N GLU A 332 -26.66 -21.43 -7.90
CA GLU A 332 -26.37 -22.84 -8.18
C GLU A 332 -24.86 -23.16 -8.24
N ARG A 333 -23.99 -22.15 -8.27
CA ARG A 333 -22.55 -22.37 -8.45
C ARG A 333 -21.69 -21.13 -8.17
N LEU A 334 -20.43 -21.39 -7.83
CA LEU A 334 -19.38 -20.39 -7.83
C LEU A 334 -18.85 -20.20 -9.26
N ILE A 335 -18.76 -18.95 -9.72
CA ILE A 335 -18.17 -18.56 -11.01
C ILE A 335 -17.10 -17.49 -10.80
N LEU A 336 -16.35 -17.19 -11.84
CA LEU A 336 -15.51 -15.99 -11.88
C LEU A 336 -16.26 -14.84 -12.56
N ALA A 337 -16.08 -13.65 -11.99
CA ALA A 337 -16.50 -12.39 -12.57
C ALA A 337 -15.28 -11.47 -12.72
N SER A 338 -15.27 -10.62 -13.74
CA SER A 338 -14.18 -9.70 -14.02
C SER A 338 -14.67 -8.28 -14.25
N VAL A 339 -14.00 -7.31 -13.64
CA VAL A 339 -14.11 -5.90 -13.96
C VAL A 339 -12.90 -5.52 -14.81
N LEU A 340 -13.15 -4.84 -15.93
CA LEU A 340 -12.15 -4.58 -16.96
C LEU A 340 -12.06 -3.08 -17.24
N VAL A 341 -10.84 -2.57 -17.36
CA VAL A 341 -10.54 -1.30 -17.99
C VAL A 341 -9.99 -1.59 -19.38
N LEU A 342 -10.61 -1.02 -20.39
CA LEU A 342 -10.18 -1.23 -21.78
C LEU A 342 -9.03 -0.28 -22.12
N SER A 343 -8.07 -0.77 -22.90
CA SER A 343 -7.08 0.08 -23.58
C SER A 343 -7.77 0.90 -24.70
N GLU A 344 -7.06 1.82 -25.32
CA GLU A 344 -7.55 2.56 -26.48
C GLU A 344 -7.95 1.60 -27.63
N GLU A 345 -7.14 0.56 -27.88
CA GLU A 345 -7.47 -0.49 -28.85
C GLU A 345 -8.74 -1.25 -28.44
N GLY A 346 -8.86 -1.56 -27.15
CA GLY A 346 -10.03 -2.24 -26.59
C GLY A 346 -11.31 -1.42 -26.73
N GLN A 347 -11.26 -0.12 -26.46
CA GLN A 347 -12.38 0.80 -26.62
C GLN A 347 -12.81 0.89 -28.10
N ALA A 348 -11.85 1.08 -29.01
CA ALA A 348 -12.12 1.11 -30.44
C ALA A 348 -12.78 -0.20 -30.91
N LYS A 349 -12.26 -1.34 -30.48
CA LYS A 349 -12.81 -2.66 -30.81
C LYS A 349 -14.20 -2.90 -30.21
N PHE A 350 -14.41 -2.50 -28.96
CA PHE A 350 -15.70 -2.60 -28.29
C PHE A 350 -16.78 -1.74 -28.95
N ALA A 351 -16.43 -0.55 -29.44
CA ALA A 351 -17.34 0.34 -30.16
C ALA A 351 -17.81 -0.23 -31.50
N THR A 352 -17.04 -1.13 -32.14
CA THR A 352 -17.35 -1.70 -33.46
C THR A 352 -18.20 -2.98 -33.43
N MET A 353 -18.46 -3.53 -32.23
CA MET A 353 -19.18 -4.81 -32.10
C MET A 353 -20.17 -4.82 -30.94
N SER A 354 -21.08 -5.79 -30.91
CA SER A 354 -21.97 -5.97 -29.76
C SER A 354 -21.23 -6.49 -28.54
N LYS A 355 -21.72 -6.13 -27.34
CA LYS A 355 -21.18 -6.66 -26.05
C LYS A 355 -21.01 -8.19 -26.09
N GLY A 356 -22.00 -8.92 -26.55
CA GLY A 356 -21.95 -10.38 -26.64
C GLY A 356 -20.83 -10.90 -27.54
N LYS A 357 -20.59 -10.24 -28.67
CA LYS A 357 -19.45 -10.57 -29.55
C LYS A 357 -18.11 -10.33 -28.88
N PHE A 358 -17.97 -9.19 -28.19
CA PHE A 358 -16.74 -8.86 -27.46
C PHE A 358 -16.43 -9.89 -26.36
N TRP A 359 -17.46 -10.29 -25.58
CA TRP A 359 -17.28 -11.32 -24.55
C TRP A 359 -16.94 -12.71 -25.12
N LEU A 360 -17.54 -13.07 -26.24
CA LEU A 360 -17.19 -14.34 -26.90
C LEU A 360 -15.75 -14.33 -27.39
N MET A 361 -15.30 -13.24 -27.98
CA MET A 361 -13.93 -13.07 -28.45
C MET A 361 -12.94 -13.15 -27.27
N LEU A 362 -13.19 -12.40 -26.21
CA LEU A 362 -12.36 -12.40 -25.01
C LEU A 362 -12.26 -13.79 -24.38
N ARG A 363 -13.38 -14.50 -24.26
CA ARG A 363 -13.40 -15.89 -23.77
C ARG A 363 -12.68 -16.86 -24.70
N SER A 364 -12.75 -16.64 -26.01
CA SER A 364 -12.03 -17.45 -27.00
C SER A 364 -10.51 -17.30 -26.84
N GLU A 365 -10.02 -16.09 -26.61
CA GLU A 365 -8.59 -15.85 -26.34
C GLU A 365 -8.15 -16.48 -25.02
N LEU A 366 -8.93 -16.33 -23.95
CA LEU A 366 -8.62 -16.93 -22.66
C LEU A 366 -8.59 -18.47 -22.70
N ARG A 367 -9.44 -19.11 -23.53
CA ARG A 367 -9.47 -20.57 -23.72
C ARG A 367 -8.16 -21.16 -24.28
N LYS A 368 -7.31 -20.34 -24.88
CA LYS A 368 -5.98 -20.77 -25.34
C LYS A 368 -5.03 -21.06 -24.17
N TRP A 369 -5.34 -20.53 -22.98
CA TRP A 369 -4.44 -20.54 -21.82
C TRP A 369 -5.08 -21.13 -20.55
N LEU A 370 -6.38 -20.99 -20.40
CA LEU A 370 -7.10 -21.31 -19.18
C LEU A 370 -8.12 -22.42 -19.41
N GLU A 371 -8.26 -23.27 -18.40
CA GLU A 371 -9.38 -24.22 -18.39
C GLU A 371 -10.73 -23.49 -18.37
N PRO A 372 -11.81 -24.12 -18.92
CA PRO A 372 -13.14 -23.46 -19.03
C PRO A 372 -13.69 -22.94 -17.70
N ILE A 373 -13.32 -23.57 -16.58
CA ILE A 373 -13.75 -23.20 -15.23
C ILE A 373 -13.08 -21.95 -14.71
N ALA A 374 -11.87 -21.68 -15.15
CA ALA A 374 -11.08 -20.51 -14.79
C ALA A 374 -11.41 -19.26 -15.66
N ILE A 375 -12.29 -19.39 -16.63
CA ILE A 375 -12.68 -18.27 -17.51
C ILE A 375 -13.85 -17.51 -16.89
N PRO A 376 -13.71 -16.19 -16.64
CA PRO A 376 -14.79 -15.38 -16.11
C PRO A 376 -16.06 -15.50 -16.96
N ARG A 377 -17.21 -15.60 -16.31
CA ARG A 377 -18.52 -15.69 -16.96
C ARG A 377 -19.28 -14.38 -16.95
N LYS A 378 -18.98 -13.48 -15.99
CA LYS A 378 -19.51 -12.13 -15.94
C LYS A 378 -18.38 -11.12 -16.14
N TYR A 379 -18.71 -10.05 -16.85
CA TYR A 379 -17.77 -8.97 -17.13
C TYR A 379 -18.46 -7.62 -16.97
N ARG A 380 -17.72 -6.67 -16.40
CA ARG A 380 -18.10 -5.27 -16.32
C ARG A 380 -16.97 -4.41 -16.86
N ILE A 381 -17.26 -3.49 -17.76
CA ILE A 381 -16.32 -2.47 -18.22
C ILE A 381 -16.52 -1.23 -17.36
N VAL A 382 -15.41 -0.66 -16.91
CA VAL A 382 -15.33 0.59 -16.15
C VAL A 382 -14.20 1.46 -16.71
N ASP A 383 -14.24 2.75 -16.41
CA ASP A 383 -13.17 3.68 -16.82
C ASP A 383 -11.93 3.50 -15.95
N GLU A 384 -12.11 3.18 -14.65
CA GLU A 384 -11.03 2.83 -13.73
C GLU A 384 -11.52 1.81 -12.69
N ILE A 385 -10.60 0.98 -12.18
CA ILE A 385 -10.90 0.04 -11.09
C ILE A 385 -10.92 0.81 -9.77
N PRO A 386 -12.03 0.74 -8.99
CA PRO A 386 -12.12 1.45 -7.73
C PRO A 386 -11.04 1.02 -6.74
N LEU A 387 -10.32 2.00 -6.23
CA LEU A 387 -9.33 1.84 -5.17
C LEU A 387 -9.82 2.56 -3.92
N ASN A 388 -9.45 2.06 -2.76
CA ASN A 388 -9.65 2.80 -1.51
C ASN A 388 -8.63 3.94 -1.38
N SER A 389 -8.74 4.73 -0.31
CA SER A 389 -7.82 5.83 0.01
C SER A 389 -6.34 5.38 0.15
N GLN A 390 -6.08 4.08 0.25
CA GLN A 390 -4.77 3.46 0.36
C GLN A 390 -4.24 2.94 -0.99
N GLY A 391 -4.98 3.14 -2.08
CA GLY A 391 -4.63 2.57 -3.38
C GLY A 391 -4.86 1.06 -3.48
N LYS A 392 -5.63 0.45 -2.56
CA LYS A 392 -5.95 -0.99 -2.57
C LYS A 392 -7.33 -1.22 -3.19
N ARG A 393 -7.46 -2.33 -3.92
CA ARG A 393 -8.74 -2.81 -4.47
C ARG A 393 -9.65 -3.29 -3.33
N LEU A 394 -10.90 -2.80 -3.30
CA LEU A 394 -11.92 -3.24 -2.34
C LEU A 394 -12.83 -4.28 -3.00
N THR A 395 -12.78 -5.51 -2.52
CA THR A 395 -13.59 -6.62 -3.04
C THR A 395 -15.09 -6.30 -3.02
N SER A 396 -15.58 -5.66 -1.97
CA SER A 396 -17.00 -5.27 -1.85
C SER A 396 -17.45 -4.28 -2.93
N HIS A 397 -16.62 -3.31 -3.31
CA HIS A 397 -16.93 -2.38 -4.40
C HIS A 397 -16.92 -3.09 -5.75
N ILE A 398 -15.97 -4.01 -5.97
CA ILE A 398 -15.91 -4.81 -7.18
C ILE A 398 -17.15 -5.71 -7.31
N GLU A 399 -17.58 -6.34 -6.22
CA GLU A 399 -18.81 -7.13 -6.21
C GLU A 399 -20.06 -6.30 -6.54
N GLN A 400 -20.16 -5.09 -6.00
CA GLN A 400 -21.28 -4.19 -6.32
C GLN A 400 -21.33 -3.84 -7.81
N LEU A 401 -20.16 -3.58 -8.44
CA LEU A 401 -20.08 -3.33 -9.88
C LEU A 401 -20.55 -4.53 -10.71
N ILE A 402 -20.28 -5.74 -10.26
CA ILE A 402 -20.73 -6.97 -10.96
C ILE A 402 -22.23 -7.20 -10.77
N LYS A 403 -22.81 -6.82 -9.64
CA LYS A 403 -24.25 -6.98 -9.32
C LYS A 403 -25.12 -5.94 -10.01
N SER A 404 -24.58 -4.76 -10.31
CA SER A 404 -25.27 -3.67 -11.04
C SER A 404 -25.23 -3.92 -12.55
#